data_b32853db4486f78211a27900ffd7987e
#
_entry.id   b32853db4486f78211a27900ffd7987e
#
_cell.length_a   1.000
_cell.length_b   1.000
_cell.length_c   1.000
_cell.angle_alpha   90.00
_cell.angle_beta   90.00
_cell.angle_gamma   90.00
#
_symmetry.space_group_name_H-M   'P 1'
#
loop_
_entity.id
_entity.type
_entity.pdbx_description
1 polymer ?
#
loop_
_entity_poly.entity_id
_entity_poly.type
_entity_poly.pdbx_seq_one_letter_code
_entity_poly.pdbx_strand_id
1 'polypeptide(L)'
;MKKLMILVSAVALSGTMFAQKAGSDNPYSLEGAMNVSKDGVSWNAPELRMRYFIKDNLAVRLTFGRDGSSVTTTETSTVYDSTGNATTTTSEVTTKNSIMNFGLAAEYHLAGTDRMSPYFTAGFKVGNNTNTDVSTFGLNVGAGIDYYVAENIYVGLELGFNYNTSDGSRSSSFGNAASALRMGWRF
;
A
#
# COMPACT_ATOMS: atom_id res chain seq x y z
N MET A 1 2.99 -8.64 20.24
CA MET A 1 3.87 -9.73 19.78
C MET A 1 3.19 -11.10 19.85
N LYS A 2 2.58 -11.52 20.99
CA LYS A 2 1.95 -12.85 21.10
C LYS A 2 0.82 -13.12 20.08
N LYS A 3 0.00 -12.13 19.75
CA LYS A 3 -1.10 -12.26 18.77
C LYS A 3 -0.63 -12.43 17.31
N LEU A 4 0.50 -11.82 16.96
CA LEU A 4 1.12 -11.97 15.65
C LEU A 4 1.74 -13.37 15.47
N MET A 5 2.38 -13.88 16.53
CA MET A 5 2.94 -15.24 16.52
C MET A 5 1.85 -16.32 16.38
N ILE A 6 0.66 -16.09 16.97
CA ILE A 6 -0.48 -17.01 16.82
C ILE A 6 -0.99 -17.01 15.37
N LEU A 7 -1.04 -15.87 14.72
CA LEU A 7 -1.46 -15.77 13.32
C LEU A 7 -0.47 -16.46 12.38
N VAL A 8 0.83 -16.24 12.61
CA VAL A 8 1.91 -16.88 11.81
C VAL A 8 1.95 -18.39 12.05
N SER A 9 1.73 -18.86 13.29
CA SER A 9 1.68 -20.29 13.59
C SER A 9 0.40 -20.97 13.07
N ALA A 10 -0.75 -20.29 13.04
CA ALA A 10 -1.97 -20.82 12.44
C ALA A 10 -1.83 -21.01 10.92
N VAL A 11 -1.12 -20.08 10.23
CA VAL A 11 -0.81 -20.20 8.79
C VAL A 11 0.21 -21.33 8.56
N ALA A 12 1.16 -21.55 9.47
CA ALA A 12 2.15 -22.61 9.33
C ALA A 12 1.58 -24.02 9.58
N LEU A 13 0.55 -24.15 10.44
CA LEU A 13 -0.09 -25.43 10.77
C LEU A 13 -1.12 -25.88 9.73
N SER A 14 -1.65 -24.98 8.90
CA SER A 14 -2.52 -25.34 7.77
C SER A 14 -1.78 -25.91 6.56
N GLY A 15 -0.47 -26.07 6.65
CA GLY A 15 0.43 -26.45 5.57
C GLY A 15 0.36 -27.89 5.05
N THR A 16 -0.62 -28.69 5.46
CA THR A 16 -0.85 -30.03 4.88
C THR A 16 -1.93 -30.04 3.78
N MET A 17 -2.61 -28.94 3.54
CA MET A 17 -3.43 -28.79 2.33
C MET A 17 -2.51 -28.44 1.17
N PHE A 18 -2.62 -29.16 0.09
CA PHE A 18 -1.82 -29.02 -1.15
C PHE A 18 -2.10 -27.63 -1.79
N ALA A 19 -1.48 -26.59 -1.23
CA ALA A 19 -1.52 -25.28 -1.84
C ALA A 19 -0.60 -25.29 -3.05
N GLN A 20 -1.17 -25.13 -4.21
CA GLN A 20 -0.48 -25.09 -5.48
C GLN A 20 -0.60 -23.68 -6.08
N LYS A 21 0.47 -23.22 -6.70
CA LYS A 21 0.45 -21.98 -7.49
C LYS A 21 -0.65 -22.09 -8.55
N ALA A 22 -1.52 -21.08 -8.65
CA ALA A 22 -2.56 -21.05 -9.67
C ALA A 22 -1.94 -21.11 -11.07
N GLY A 23 -2.51 -21.92 -11.94
CA GLY A 23 -2.12 -22.04 -13.34
C GLY A 23 -2.63 -20.88 -14.20
N SER A 24 -2.37 -20.96 -15.51
CA SER A 24 -2.82 -20.00 -16.53
C SER A 24 -4.34 -19.87 -16.63
N ASP A 25 -5.07 -20.85 -16.15
CA ASP A 25 -6.55 -20.87 -16.20
C ASP A 25 -7.19 -19.81 -15.29
N ASN A 26 -6.43 -19.25 -14.34
CA ASN A 26 -6.86 -18.20 -13.45
C ASN A 26 -6.05 -16.91 -13.69
N PRO A 27 -6.33 -16.15 -14.76
CA PRO A 27 -5.49 -15.05 -15.18
C PRO A 27 -5.63 -13.77 -14.35
N TYR A 28 -6.68 -13.66 -13.52
CA TYR A 28 -6.92 -12.48 -12.71
C TYR A 28 -6.52 -12.70 -11.26
N SER A 29 -6.08 -11.66 -10.60
CA SER A 29 -6.00 -11.65 -9.14
C SER A 29 -6.44 -10.31 -8.57
N LEU A 30 -7.00 -10.36 -7.38
CA LEU A 30 -7.38 -9.22 -6.56
C LEU A 30 -6.60 -9.27 -5.25
N GLU A 31 -5.97 -8.16 -4.88
CA GLU A 31 -5.15 -8.04 -3.68
C GLU A 31 -5.59 -6.87 -2.82
N GLY A 32 -5.58 -7.10 -1.52
CA GLY A 32 -5.56 -6.06 -0.51
C GLY A 32 -4.17 -5.93 0.10
N ALA A 33 -3.75 -4.71 0.38
CA ALA A 33 -2.46 -4.44 1.00
C ALA A 33 -2.63 -3.85 2.40
N MET A 34 -1.79 -4.32 3.33
CA MET A 34 -1.77 -3.88 4.73
C MET A 34 -0.42 -3.26 5.04
N ASN A 35 -0.44 -2.14 5.75
CA ASN A 35 0.79 -1.56 6.28
C ASN A 35 1.20 -2.27 7.56
N VAL A 36 2.44 -2.71 7.60
CA VAL A 36 3.05 -3.30 8.79
C VAL A 36 4.13 -2.36 9.30
N SER A 37 3.96 -1.85 10.49
CA SER A 37 4.92 -0.98 11.18
C SER A 37 5.34 -1.57 12.51
N LYS A 38 6.30 -0.95 13.18
CA LYS A 38 6.70 -1.31 14.55
C LYS A 38 5.53 -1.23 15.55
N ASP A 39 4.53 -0.42 15.25
CA ASP A 39 3.35 -0.19 16.10
C ASP A 39 2.20 -1.14 15.78
N GLY A 40 2.36 -2.01 14.78
CA GLY A 40 1.39 -3.04 14.41
C GLY A 40 0.99 -3.02 12.95
N VAL A 41 -0.11 -3.71 12.65
CA VAL A 41 -0.73 -3.78 11.32
C VAL A 41 -1.84 -2.75 11.24
N SER A 42 -1.85 -1.97 10.19
CA SER A 42 -2.88 -0.95 9.96
C SER A 42 -3.39 -0.95 8.51
N TRP A 43 -4.64 -0.53 8.36
CA TRP A 43 -5.30 -0.31 7.07
C TRP A 43 -5.35 1.18 6.71
N ASN A 44 -4.42 1.99 7.20
CA ASN A 44 -4.48 3.46 7.09
C ASN A 44 -4.46 4.00 5.66
N ALA A 45 -4.05 3.18 4.71
CA ALA A 45 -4.06 3.52 3.29
C ALA A 45 -4.50 2.28 2.50
N PRO A 46 -5.82 2.00 2.44
CA PRO A 46 -6.30 0.85 1.70
C PRO A 46 -5.90 0.98 0.24
N GLU A 47 -5.10 0.03 -0.21
CA GLU A 47 -4.69 -0.09 -1.59
C GLU A 47 -5.28 -1.38 -2.16
N LEU A 48 -6.07 -1.23 -3.19
CA LEU A 48 -6.61 -2.34 -3.97
C LEU A 48 -5.73 -2.53 -5.19
N ARG A 49 -5.29 -3.75 -5.41
CA ARG A 49 -4.50 -4.12 -6.58
C ARG A 49 -5.23 -5.21 -7.36
N MET A 50 -5.21 -5.06 -8.66
CA MET A 50 -5.70 -6.06 -9.59
C MET A 50 -4.58 -6.43 -10.54
N ARG A 51 -4.37 -7.73 -10.76
CA ARG A 51 -3.41 -8.23 -11.73
C ARG A 51 -4.13 -8.96 -12.83
N TYR A 52 -3.58 -8.85 -14.03
CA TYR A 52 -3.95 -9.67 -15.17
C TYR A 52 -2.68 -10.38 -15.70
N PHE A 53 -2.67 -11.68 -15.61
CA PHE A 53 -1.58 -12.52 -16.11
C PHE A 53 -1.74 -12.75 -17.61
N ILE A 54 -0.93 -12.08 -18.40
CA ILE A 54 -0.89 -12.23 -19.87
C ILE A 54 -0.27 -13.57 -20.22
N LYS A 55 0.69 -14.02 -19.42
CA LYS A 55 1.38 -15.31 -19.43
C LYS A 55 1.67 -15.73 -18.00
N ASP A 56 2.06 -16.98 -17.78
CA ASP A 56 2.42 -17.48 -16.45
C ASP A 56 3.52 -16.66 -15.76
N ASN A 57 4.37 -16.04 -16.56
CA ASN A 57 5.50 -15.26 -16.07
C ASN A 57 5.37 -13.75 -16.31
N LEU A 58 4.29 -13.28 -16.88
CA LEU A 58 4.09 -11.87 -17.19
C LEU A 58 2.70 -11.40 -16.77
N ALA A 59 2.64 -10.42 -15.90
CA ALA A 59 1.39 -9.80 -15.47
C ALA A 59 1.42 -8.27 -15.61
N VAL A 60 0.25 -7.70 -15.83
CA VAL A 60 -0.01 -6.26 -15.68
C VAL A 60 -0.75 -6.06 -14.37
N ARG A 61 -0.32 -5.07 -13.60
CA ARG A 61 -0.92 -4.70 -12.32
C ARG A 61 -1.53 -3.31 -12.40
N LEU A 62 -2.79 -3.22 -12.01
CA LEU A 62 -3.48 -1.97 -11.72
C LEU A 62 -3.51 -1.78 -10.20
N THR A 63 -3.29 -0.57 -9.76
CA THR A 63 -3.33 -0.19 -8.34
C THR A 63 -4.26 0.98 -8.18
N PHE A 64 -5.16 0.89 -7.22
CA PHE A 64 -6.00 1.99 -6.79
C PHE A 64 -5.87 2.16 -5.28
N GLY A 65 -5.55 3.38 -4.85
CA GLY A 65 -5.41 3.70 -3.44
C GLY A 65 -6.03 5.05 -3.11
N ARG A 66 -6.45 5.20 -1.87
CA ARG A 66 -6.87 6.46 -1.31
C ARG A 66 -6.22 6.65 0.04
N ASP A 67 -5.41 7.70 0.15
CA ASP A 67 -4.84 8.16 1.41
C ASP A 67 -5.63 9.35 1.92
N GLY A 68 -5.94 9.36 3.21
CA GLY A 68 -6.62 10.47 3.84
C GLY A 68 -6.02 10.75 5.21
N SER A 69 -5.74 12.00 5.49
CA SER A 69 -5.35 12.46 6.82
C SER A 69 -6.20 13.65 7.26
N SER A 70 -6.47 13.73 8.54
CA SER A 70 -7.15 14.87 9.15
C SER A 70 -6.34 15.31 10.36
N VAL A 71 -5.91 16.55 10.35
CA VAL A 71 -5.18 17.16 11.46
C VAL A 71 -6.03 18.30 12.01
N THR A 72 -6.40 18.19 13.28
CA THR A 72 -7.07 19.26 14.01
C THR A 72 -6.03 19.97 14.87
N THR A 73 -5.86 21.26 14.62
CA THR A 73 -4.98 22.12 15.38
C THR A 73 -5.83 23.10 16.17
N THR A 74 -5.56 23.19 17.46
CA THR A 74 -6.19 24.19 18.33
C THR A 74 -5.36 25.45 18.31
N GLU A 75 -5.92 26.54 17.77
CA GLU A 75 -5.30 27.86 17.78
C GLU A 75 -5.88 28.68 18.92
N THR A 76 -5.01 29.19 19.76
CA THR A 76 -5.40 30.08 20.88
C THR A 76 -4.86 31.47 20.59
N SER A 77 -5.76 32.43 20.46
CA SER A 77 -5.43 33.85 20.30
C SER A 77 -5.86 34.63 21.53
N THR A 78 -4.93 35.39 22.09
CA THR A 78 -5.21 36.28 23.23
C THR A 78 -5.08 37.71 22.76
N VAL A 79 -6.16 38.48 22.89
CA VAL A 79 -6.22 39.90 22.56
C VAL A 79 -6.37 40.70 23.85
N TYR A 80 -5.55 41.71 24.01
CA TYR A 80 -5.63 42.64 25.15
C TYR A 80 -6.39 43.90 24.74
N ASP A 81 -7.34 44.34 25.55
CA ASP A 81 -8.02 45.61 25.36
C ASP A 81 -7.15 46.80 25.82
N SER A 82 -7.61 48.02 25.59
CA SER A 82 -6.90 49.24 25.98
C SER A 82 -6.79 49.43 27.51
N THR A 83 -7.48 48.61 28.28
CA THR A 83 -7.46 48.61 29.77
C THR A 83 -6.63 47.46 30.32
N GLY A 84 -6.02 46.64 29.42
CA GLY A 84 -5.15 45.54 29.80
C GLY A 84 -5.88 44.22 30.10
N ASN A 85 -7.19 44.13 29.84
CA ASN A 85 -7.93 42.89 30.01
C ASN A 85 -7.66 41.95 28.85
N ALA A 86 -7.34 40.70 29.15
CA ALA A 86 -7.08 39.64 28.14
C ALA A 86 -8.37 38.90 27.79
N THR A 87 -8.69 38.85 26.51
CA THR A 87 -9.70 37.94 25.99
C THR A 87 -9.02 36.84 25.21
N THR A 88 -9.16 35.60 25.67
CA THR A 88 -8.58 34.42 25.00
C THR A 88 -9.68 33.72 24.22
N THR A 89 -9.47 33.57 22.91
CA THR A 89 -10.36 32.84 22.02
C THR A 89 -9.62 31.60 21.55
N THR A 90 -10.23 30.44 21.70
CA THR A 90 -9.72 29.17 21.19
C THR A 90 -10.57 28.76 20.01
N SER A 91 -9.92 28.52 18.87
CA SER A 91 -10.54 27.98 17.65
C SER A 91 -9.89 26.67 17.24
N GLU A 92 -10.70 25.74 16.80
CA GLU A 92 -10.22 24.49 16.20
C GLU A 92 -10.21 24.62 14.68
N VAL A 93 -9.03 24.45 14.09
CA VAL A 93 -8.86 24.41 12.63
C VAL A 93 -8.58 22.95 12.23
N THR A 94 -9.50 22.36 11.49
CA THR A 94 -9.34 21.00 10.97
C THR A 94 -8.92 21.07 9.51
N THR A 95 -7.69 20.66 9.24
CA THR A 95 -7.17 20.48 7.88
C THR A 95 -7.32 19.02 7.48
N LYS A 96 -8.08 18.78 6.41
CA LYS A 96 -8.23 17.45 5.80
C LYS A 96 -7.37 17.38 4.57
N ASN A 97 -6.69 16.26 4.38
CA ASN A 97 -5.92 15.94 3.18
C ASN A 97 -6.42 14.61 2.63
N SER A 98 -6.72 14.55 1.35
CA SER A 98 -7.18 13.33 0.69
C SER A 98 -6.49 13.19 -0.66
N ILE A 99 -5.72 12.12 -0.83
CA ILE A 99 -4.98 11.81 -2.03
C ILE A 99 -5.56 10.55 -2.65
N MET A 100 -5.97 10.64 -3.91
CA MET A 100 -6.33 9.48 -4.71
C MET A 100 -5.14 9.10 -5.58
N ASN A 101 -4.84 7.81 -5.62
CA ASN A 101 -3.71 7.26 -6.35
C ASN A 101 -4.18 6.20 -7.34
N PHE A 102 -3.62 6.25 -8.53
CA PHE A 102 -3.78 5.24 -9.57
C PHE A 102 -2.40 4.82 -10.08
N GLY A 103 -2.15 3.52 -10.21
CA GLY A 103 -0.89 2.99 -10.66
C GLY A 103 -1.05 1.91 -11.72
N LEU A 104 -0.06 1.83 -12.61
CA LEU A 104 0.09 0.77 -13.60
C LEU A 104 1.52 0.22 -13.51
N ALA A 105 1.66 -1.10 -13.46
CA ALA A 105 2.95 -1.76 -13.41
C ALA A 105 2.95 -3.05 -14.23
N ALA A 106 4.12 -3.44 -14.71
CA ALA A 106 4.39 -4.75 -15.25
C ALA A 106 5.12 -5.60 -14.20
N GLU A 107 4.80 -6.89 -14.14
CA GLU A 107 5.44 -7.86 -13.27
C GLU A 107 6.00 -9.00 -14.10
N TYR A 108 7.25 -9.34 -13.83
CA TYR A 108 7.90 -10.50 -14.43
C TYR A 108 8.19 -11.55 -13.34
N HIS A 109 7.45 -12.65 -13.40
CA HIS A 109 7.55 -13.75 -12.46
C HIS A 109 8.65 -14.71 -12.86
N LEU A 110 9.55 -14.98 -11.93
CA LEU A 110 10.64 -15.93 -12.10
C LEU A 110 10.15 -17.38 -11.89
N ALA A 111 10.95 -18.31 -12.31
CA ALA A 111 10.76 -19.70 -11.92
C ALA A 111 10.81 -19.80 -10.38
N GLY A 112 9.74 -20.30 -9.80
CA GLY A 112 9.59 -20.50 -8.37
C GLY A 112 9.36 -21.97 -8.06
N THR A 113 8.70 -22.22 -6.94
CA THR A 113 8.19 -23.55 -6.57
C THR A 113 6.68 -23.61 -6.77
N ASP A 114 6.07 -24.75 -6.48
CA ASP A 114 4.60 -24.90 -6.53
C ASP A 114 3.87 -23.90 -5.64
N ARG A 115 4.53 -23.39 -4.60
CA ARG A 115 3.95 -22.46 -3.63
C ARG A 115 4.54 -21.05 -3.65
N MET A 116 5.69 -20.84 -4.28
CA MET A 116 6.37 -19.56 -4.28
C MET A 116 6.51 -19.02 -5.68
N SER A 117 6.19 -17.75 -5.85
CA SER A 117 6.32 -17.03 -7.11
C SER A 117 7.08 -15.71 -6.87
N PRO A 118 8.42 -15.72 -6.95
CA PRO A 118 9.19 -14.49 -6.91
C PRO A 118 9.01 -13.71 -8.21
N TYR A 119 9.04 -12.37 -8.13
CA TYR A 119 8.86 -11.51 -9.30
C TYR A 119 9.63 -10.20 -9.17
N PHE A 120 9.87 -9.57 -10.30
CA PHE A 120 10.25 -8.17 -10.42
C PHE A 120 9.06 -7.35 -10.91
N THR A 121 9.02 -6.09 -10.49
CA THR A 121 7.99 -5.14 -10.89
C THR A 121 8.60 -3.82 -11.31
N ALA A 122 8.01 -3.20 -12.32
CA ALA A 122 8.31 -1.84 -12.72
C ALA A 122 7.03 -1.14 -13.16
N GLY A 123 6.85 0.11 -12.75
CA GLY A 123 5.63 0.84 -13.05
C GLY A 123 5.67 2.30 -12.72
N PHE A 124 4.54 2.93 -12.89
CA PHE A 124 4.32 4.32 -12.50
C PHE A 124 3.02 4.46 -11.71
N LYS A 125 2.94 5.55 -10.97
CA LYS A 125 1.79 5.93 -10.15
C LYS A 125 1.49 7.41 -10.38
N VAL A 126 0.23 7.75 -10.51
CA VAL A 126 -0.25 9.13 -10.53
C VAL A 126 -1.18 9.33 -9.34
N GLY A 127 -1.10 10.48 -8.72
CA GLY A 127 -1.96 10.84 -7.61
C GLY A 127 -2.42 12.29 -7.73
N ASN A 128 -3.57 12.56 -7.15
CA ASN A 128 -4.10 13.92 -7.03
C ASN A 128 -4.57 14.15 -5.60
N ASN A 129 -4.16 15.27 -5.04
CA ASN A 129 -4.65 15.75 -3.77
C ASN A 129 -5.91 16.59 -4.02
N THR A 130 -7.07 16.06 -3.64
CA THR A 130 -8.37 16.69 -3.92
C THR A 130 -8.61 18.01 -3.16
N ASN A 131 -7.78 18.34 -2.17
CA ASN A 131 -7.94 19.57 -1.38
C ASN A 131 -7.02 20.71 -1.82
N THR A 132 -5.88 20.37 -2.48
CA THR A 132 -4.86 21.34 -2.87
C THR A 132 -4.63 21.38 -4.38
N ASP A 133 -5.32 20.51 -5.16
CA ASP A 133 -5.14 20.30 -6.59
C ASP A 133 -3.69 19.96 -7.00
N VAL A 134 -2.89 19.51 -6.04
CA VAL A 134 -1.50 19.10 -6.28
C VAL A 134 -1.49 17.70 -6.87
N SER A 135 -0.90 17.58 -8.06
CA SER A 135 -0.70 16.30 -8.72
C SER A 135 0.66 15.71 -8.38
N THR A 136 0.71 14.40 -8.24
CA THR A 136 1.94 13.65 -8.01
C THR A 136 2.15 12.64 -9.13
N PHE A 137 3.40 12.47 -9.52
CA PHE A 137 3.82 11.40 -10.43
C PHE A 137 4.94 10.61 -9.76
N GLY A 138 4.85 9.28 -9.81
CA GLY A 138 5.84 8.39 -9.24
C GLY A 138 6.26 7.30 -10.21
N LEU A 139 7.52 6.90 -10.10
CA LEU A 139 8.08 5.71 -10.73
C LEU A 139 8.43 4.71 -9.62
N ASN A 140 8.18 3.44 -9.87
CA ASN A 140 8.54 2.39 -8.95
C ASN A 140 9.21 1.22 -9.68
N VAL A 141 10.23 0.66 -9.04
CA VAL A 141 10.83 -0.62 -9.41
C VAL A 141 10.99 -1.44 -8.15
N GLY A 142 10.75 -2.75 -8.23
CA GLY A 142 10.79 -3.57 -7.04
C GLY A 142 10.96 -5.05 -7.34
N ALA A 143 11.06 -5.81 -6.26
CA ALA A 143 11.05 -7.25 -6.26
C ALA A 143 10.13 -7.75 -5.14
N GLY A 144 9.43 -8.82 -5.40
CA GLY A 144 8.50 -9.40 -4.46
C GLY A 144 8.45 -10.90 -4.55
N ILE A 145 7.70 -11.47 -3.63
CA ILE A 145 7.42 -12.90 -3.58
C ILE A 145 5.98 -13.11 -3.16
N ASP A 146 5.28 -13.96 -3.88
CA ASP A 146 3.95 -14.45 -3.49
C ASP A 146 4.08 -15.88 -2.99
N TYR A 147 3.54 -16.14 -1.82
CA TYR A 147 3.47 -17.47 -1.22
C TYR A 147 2.02 -17.93 -1.16
N TYR A 148 1.71 -19.00 -1.88
CA TYR A 148 0.38 -19.60 -1.94
C TYR A 148 0.10 -20.41 -0.68
N VAL A 149 -0.80 -19.93 0.16
CA VAL A 149 -1.22 -20.56 1.41
C VAL A 149 -2.34 -21.58 1.18
N ALA A 150 -3.12 -21.38 0.10
CA ALA A 150 -4.11 -22.30 -0.43
C ALA A 150 -4.14 -22.19 -1.95
N GLU A 151 -4.87 -23.06 -2.63
CA GLU A 151 -5.13 -22.92 -4.05
C GLU A 151 -5.74 -21.55 -4.31
N ASN A 152 -5.14 -20.79 -5.19
CA ASN A 152 -5.56 -19.44 -5.58
C ASN A 152 -5.46 -18.34 -4.49
N ILE A 153 -5.12 -18.65 -3.23
CA ILE A 153 -4.94 -17.66 -2.16
C ILE A 153 -3.46 -17.55 -1.82
N TYR A 154 -2.94 -16.34 -1.84
CA TYR A 154 -1.54 -16.08 -1.52
C TYR A 154 -1.36 -14.89 -0.58
N VAL A 155 -0.24 -14.90 0.12
CA VAL A 155 0.32 -13.75 0.83
C VAL A 155 1.58 -13.32 0.11
N GLY A 156 1.82 -12.04 0.01
CA GLY A 156 2.95 -11.49 -0.72
C GLY A 156 3.70 -10.43 0.08
N LEU A 157 5.00 -10.37 -0.19
CA LEU A 157 5.89 -9.31 0.27
C LEU A 157 6.50 -8.63 -0.95
N GLU A 158 6.66 -7.32 -0.89
CA GLU A 158 7.30 -6.53 -1.95
C GLU A 158 8.20 -5.46 -1.34
N LEU A 159 9.40 -5.34 -1.87
CA LEU A 159 10.36 -4.30 -1.56
C LEU A 159 10.74 -3.58 -2.86
N GLY A 160 10.95 -2.28 -2.79
CA GLY A 160 11.31 -1.56 -4.00
C GLY A 160 11.82 -0.16 -3.76
N PHE A 161 12.19 0.45 -4.85
CA PHE A 161 12.60 1.85 -4.95
C PHE A 161 11.48 2.65 -5.57
N ASN A 162 11.14 3.78 -4.94
CA ASN A 162 10.17 4.72 -5.43
C ASN A 162 10.82 6.09 -5.65
N TYR A 163 10.48 6.71 -6.76
CA TYR A 163 10.80 8.09 -7.06
C TYR A 163 9.49 8.83 -7.30
N ASN A 164 9.27 9.90 -6.56
CA ASN A 164 8.05 10.71 -6.67
C ASN A 164 8.40 12.17 -6.94
N THR A 165 7.59 12.81 -7.76
CA THR A 165 7.66 14.24 -8.03
C THR A 165 6.27 14.86 -7.87
N SER A 166 6.23 16.06 -7.27
CA SER A 166 5.02 16.82 -7.02
C SER A 166 5.38 18.30 -6.91
N ASP A 167 4.76 19.18 -7.69
CA ASP A 167 4.89 20.64 -7.64
C ASP A 167 6.30 21.18 -7.29
N GLY A 168 7.30 20.76 -8.08
CA GLY A 168 8.69 21.18 -7.87
C GLY A 168 9.42 20.45 -6.75
N SER A 169 8.74 19.61 -5.98
CA SER A 169 9.32 18.75 -4.95
C SER A 169 9.63 17.37 -5.51
N ARG A 170 10.75 16.79 -5.07
CA ARG A 170 11.17 15.45 -5.48
C ARG A 170 11.56 14.65 -4.26
N SER A 171 11.13 13.40 -4.23
CA SER A 171 11.50 12.47 -3.16
C SER A 171 11.85 11.10 -3.73
N SER A 172 12.77 10.43 -3.06
CA SER A 172 13.09 9.03 -3.36
C SER A 172 13.12 8.23 -2.06
N SER A 173 12.66 7.01 -2.13
CA SER A 173 12.66 6.10 -0.99
C SER A 173 13.00 4.69 -1.44
N PHE A 174 13.70 3.96 -0.57
CA PHE A 174 13.97 2.54 -0.73
C PHE A 174 13.40 1.80 0.48
N GLY A 175 12.92 0.60 0.25
CA GLY A 175 12.37 -0.26 1.29
C GLY A 175 10.92 -0.64 1.00
N ASN A 176 10.02 -0.26 1.85
CA ASN A 176 8.62 -0.60 1.72
C ASN A 176 7.95 0.24 0.62
N ALA A 177 7.88 -0.31 -0.58
CA ALA A 177 7.37 0.39 -1.76
C ALA A 177 5.85 0.62 -1.77
N ALA A 178 5.17 0.37 -0.77
CA ALA A 178 3.77 0.43 -0.43
C ALA A 178 3.32 -0.95 0.09
N SER A 179 3.02 -1.01 1.36
CA SER A 179 2.39 -2.16 2.01
C SER A 179 3.16 -3.47 1.87
N ALA A 180 4.10 -3.68 2.76
CA ALA A 180 4.97 -4.84 2.75
C ALA A 180 4.21 -6.18 2.72
N LEU A 181 3.05 -6.24 3.35
CA LEU A 181 2.25 -7.45 3.43
C LEU A 181 0.98 -7.32 2.58
N ARG A 182 0.80 -8.26 1.69
CA ARG A 182 -0.36 -8.33 0.80
C ARG A 182 -1.05 -9.68 0.97
N MET A 183 -2.34 -9.68 0.76
CA MET A 183 -3.14 -10.89 0.63
C MET A 183 -3.95 -10.81 -0.65
N GLY A 184 -3.91 -11.85 -1.44
CA GLY A 184 -4.57 -11.89 -2.73
C GLY A 184 -5.26 -13.21 -3.01
N TRP A 185 -6.22 -13.13 -3.92
CA TRP A 185 -6.95 -14.24 -4.48
C TRP A 185 -6.85 -14.20 -6.00
N ARG A 186 -6.53 -15.33 -6.61
CA ARG A 186 -6.41 -15.53 -8.04
C ARG A 186 -7.60 -16.33 -8.57
N PHE A 187 -8.19 -15.91 -9.67
CA PHE A 187 -9.41 -16.49 -10.27
C PHE A 187 -9.44 -16.36 -11.79
#